data_6859238ef0c85671b6891666af079199
#
_entry.id   6859238ef0c85671b6891666af079199
#
_cell.length_a   1.000
_cell.length_b   1.000
_cell.length_c   1.000
_cell.angle_alpha   90.00
_cell.angle_beta   90.00
_cell.angle_gamma   90.00
#
_symmetry.space_group_name_H-M   'P 1'
#
loop_
_entity.id
_entity.type
_entity.pdbx_description
1 polymer ?
#
loop_
_entity_poly.entity_id
_entity_poly.type
_entity_poly.pdbx_seq_one_letter_code
_entity_poly.pdbx_strand_id
1 'polypeptide(L)'
;MQEKPIAVTPGEPAGIGTEITIKAWKNRSCPPFFLIDDVERVYSRAKDADLEIPIEVIKTPSQTLDCFHNALPILPHKFPVHCKAGRPVDDNAQSVTKAIKIAVDYAKEGVVSALVTNPIQKEILKRAKFEYPGHTEFLAALCGEKTKPVMLLASDQLLVVPVTIHEPLSNVPNILTEQLLIQTILVAERALKNDFSINRPRLCVSGLNPHAGENGTIGSEEEAIIKPAIESLKMRGLRIFGPVAADSMFSENARLEYDIAICMYHDQALIPIKTLDFWNSVNVTIGLPIVRTSPDHGTALNLAGTGEADANSMIAAIKLADKIYRNRLANGDPE
;
A
#
# COMPACT_ATOMS: atom_id res chain seq x y z
N MET A 1 -11.51 16.78 17.49
CA MET A 1 -10.39 16.95 16.54
C MET A 1 -10.98 17.36 15.20
N GLN A 2 -10.29 18.24 14.48
CA GLN A 2 -10.76 18.68 13.15
C GLN A 2 -10.57 17.53 12.16
N GLU A 3 -11.59 17.24 11.36
CA GLU A 3 -11.51 16.23 10.29
C GLU A 3 -10.47 16.67 9.26
N LYS A 4 -9.59 15.75 8.84
CA LYS A 4 -8.56 16.02 7.82
C LYS A 4 -8.86 15.18 6.58
N PRO A 5 -8.76 15.74 5.36
CA PRO A 5 -8.99 14.96 4.13
C PRO A 5 -7.81 14.03 3.85
N ILE A 6 -8.04 13.07 2.96
CA ILE A 6 -7.01 12.18 2.41
C ILE A 6 -6.46 12.77 1.12
N ALA A 7 -5.15 12.74 0.92
CA ALA A 7 -4.53 13.08 -0.36
C ALA A 7 -4.43 11.86 -1.27
N VAL A 8 -4.93 11.98 -2.50
CA VAL A 8 -4.79 10.94 -3.55
C VAL A 8 -3.84 11.45 -4.63
N THR A 9 -2.79 10.68 -4.96
CA THR A 9 -1.85 11.05 -6.03
C THR A 9 -2.36 10.60 -7.40
N PRO A 10 -1.91 11.23 -8.51
CA PRO A 10 -2.43 10.92 -9.85
C PRO A 10 -2.05 9.53 -10.35
N GLY A 11 -0.91 8.97 -9.88
CA GLY A 11 -0.30 7.78 -10.47
C GLY A 11 0.25 8.03 -11.87
N GLU A 12 0.28 6.98 -12.69
CA GLU A 12 0.62 7.09 -14.11
C GLU A 12 -0.49 7.82 -14.88
N PRO A 13 -0.21 8.96 -15.53
CA PRO A 13 -1.24 9.74 -16.22
C PRO A 13 -1.96 9.00 -17.35
N ALA A 14 -1.30 8.04 -17.99
CA ALA A 14 -1.86 7.20 -19.05
C ALA A 14 -2.61 5.98 -18.51
N GLY A 15 -2.56 5.69 -17.21
CA GLY A 15 -3.19 4.55 -16.56
C GLY A 15 -4.61 4.81 -16.09
N ILE A 16 -5.14 3.85 -15.31
CA ILE A 16 -6.53 3.85 -14.79
C ILE A 16 -6.72 4.72 -13.54
N GLY A 17 -5.64 5.30 -12.96
CA GLY A 17 -5.68 5.97 -11.65
C GLY A 17 -6.79 7.01 -11.51
N THR A 18 -6.97 7.88 -12.50
CA THR A 18 -8.04 8.89 -12.50
C THR A 18 -9.43 8.25 -12.54
N GLU A 19 -9.64 7.22 -13.37
CA GLU A 19 -10.95 6.54 -13.52
C GLU A 19 -11.38 5.87 -12.22
N ILE A 20 -10.49 5.11 -11.58
CA ILE A 20 -10.79 4.46 -10.31
C ILE A 20 -10.99 5.46 -9.17
N THR A 21 -10.30 6.61 -9.20
CA THR A 21 -10.50 7.71 -8.24
C THR A 21 -11.87 8.37 -8.42
N ILE A 22 -12.30 8.63 -9.66
CA ILE A 22 -13.64 9.15 -9.99
C ILE A 22 -14.72 8.17 -9.52
N LYS A 23 -14.57 6.89 -9.82
CA LYS A 23 -15.51 5.85 -9.37
C LYS A 23 -15.57 5.72 -7.85
N ALA A 24 -14.43 5.84 -7.16
CA ALA A 24 -14.39 5.86 -5.70
C ALA A 24 -15.16 7.07 -5.13
N TRP A 25 -15.03 8.25 -5.75
CA TRP A 25 -15.82 9.42 -5.37
C TRP A 25 -17.32 9.23 -5.63
N LYS A 26 -17.71 8.67 -6.78
CA LYS A 26 -19.10 8.36 -7.11
C LYS A 26 -19.76 7.37 -6.14
N ASN A 27 -18.99 6.46 -5.55
CA ASN A 27 -19.49 5.46 -4.60
C ASN A 27 -20.06 6.05 -3.30
N ARG A 28 -19.68 7.29 -2.94
CA ARG A 28 -20.17 8.03 -1.77
C ARG A 28 -19.93 7.38 -0.39
N SER A 29 -19.25 6.26 -0.33
CA SER A 29 -18.93 5.57 0.92
C SER A 29 -17.51 5.86 1.43
N CYS A 30 -16.73 6.62 0.68
CA CYS A 30 -15.38 7.03 1.05
C CYS A 30 -15.40 8.26 1.97
N PRO A 31 -14.47 8.36 2.93
CA PRO A 31 -14.19 9.59 3.65
C PRO A 31 -13.71 10.69 2.68
N PRO A 32 -13.75 11.97 3.09
CA PRO A 32 -13.33 13.06 2.22
C PRO A 32 -11.88 12.93 1.74
N PHE A 33 -11.69 13.01 0.43
CA PHE A 33 -10.39 13.02 -0.22
C PHE A 33 -10.35 14.00 -1.38
N PHE A 34 -9.15 14.40 -1.77
CA PHE A 34 -8.90 15.21 -2.97
C PHE A 34 -7.84 14.54 -3.86
N LEU A 35 -7.92 14.80 -5.15
CA LEU A 35 -6.96 14.32 -6.14
C LEU A 35 -5.94 15.42 -6.46
N ILE A 36 -4.65 15.11 -6.39
CA ILE A 36 -3.59 15.98 -6.88
C ILE A 36 -3.36 15.65 -8.35
N ASP A 37 -3.85 16.51 -9.28
CA ASP A 37 -3.82 16.18 -10.70
C ASP A 37 -3.99 17.41 -11.60
N ASP A 38 -3.77 17.23 -12.91
CA ASP A 38 -4.10 18.24 -13.92
C ASP A 38 -5.60 18.24 -14.23
N VAL A 39 -6.25 19.36 -13.96
CA VAL A 39 -7.69 19.51 -14.07
C VAL A 39 -8.19 19.21 -15.49
N GLU A 40 -7.51 19.69 -16.53
CA GLU A 40 -7.87 19.45 -17.93
C GLU A 40 -7.74 17.97 -18.30
N ARG A 41 -6.69 17.31 -17.77
CA ARG A 41 -6.48 15.87 -17.95
C ARG A 41 -7.60 15.06 -17.29
N VAL A 42 -8.00 15.44 -16.07
CA VAL A 42 -9.08 14.74 -15.37
C VAL A 42 -10.40 14.87 -16.15
N TYR A 43 -10.73 16.06 -16.66
CA TYR A 43 -11.91 16.25 -17.52
C TYR A 43 -11.86 15.41 -18.79
N SER A 44 -10.72 15.41 -19.49
CA SER A 44 -10.54 14.60 -20.70
C SER A 44 -10.71 13.11 -20.39
N ARG A 45 -10.07 12.62 -19.31
CA ARG A 45 -10.16 11.22 -18.91
C ARG A 45 -11.57 10.81 -18.48
N ALA A 46 -12.28 11.67 -17.75
CA ALA A 46 -13.66 11.44 -17.35
C ALA A 46 -14.57 11.30 -18.58
N LYS A 47 -14.35 12.14 -19.59
CA LYS A 47 -15.10 12.08 -20.87
C LYS A 47 -14.77 10.82 -21.65
N ASP A 48 -13.48 10.46 -21.81
CA ASP A 48 -13.06 9.27 -22.54
C ASP A 48 -13.67 7.98 -21.95
N ALA A 49 -13.84 7.95 -20.62
CA ALA A 49 -14.34 6.79 -19.88
C ALA A 49 -15.85 6.83 -19.58
N ASP A 50 -16.58 7.82 -20.09
CA ASP A 50 -18.02 8.05 -19.79
C ASP A 50 -18.30 8.17 -18.27
N LEU A 51 -17.43 8.89 -17.58
CA LEU A 51 -17.45 9.07 -16.12
C LEU A 51 -17.56 10.54 -15.70
N GLU A 52 -18.17 11.41 -16.53
CA GLU A 52 -18.28 12.84 -16.21
C GLU A 52 -18.92 13.07 -14.84
N ILE A 53 -18.29 13.97 -14.09
CA ILE A 53 -18.69 14.37 -12.75
C ILE A 53 -18.42 15.85 -12.53
N PRO A 54 -19.11 16.51 -11.59
CA PRO A 54 -18.72 17.83 -11.15
C PRO A 54 -17.33 17.79 -10.48
N ILE A 55 -16.49 18.74 -10.85
CA ILE A 55 -15.14 18.92 -10.32
C ILE A 55 -15.06 20.29 -9.67
N GLU A 56 -14.46 20.37 -8.48
CA GLU A 56 -14.16 21.61 -7.78
C GLU A 56 -12.64 21.77 -7.66
N VAL A 57 -12.14 22.91 -8.14
CA VAL A 57 -10.71 23.25 -8.06
C VAL A 57 -10.42 23.88 -6.70
N ILE A 58 -9.68 23.17 -5.86
CA ILE A 58 -9.30 23.65 -4.53
C ILE A 58 -7.89 24.26 -4.55
N LYS A 59 -7.64 25.19 -3.63
CA LYS A 59 -6.32 25.83 -3.42
C LYS A 59 -5.58 25.26 -2.23
N THR A 60 -6.31 24.73 -1.26
CA THR A 60 -5.78 24.12 -0.03
C THR A 60 -6.52 22.82 0.29
N PRO A 61 -5.85 21.82 0.90
CA PRO A 61 -6.49 20.57 1.29
C PRO A 61 -7.75 20.73 2.15
N SER A 62 -7.81 21.73 3.03
CA SER A 62 -8.96 21.97 3.93
C SER A 62 -10.26 22.24 3.19
N GLN A 63 -10.20 22.86 2.01
CA GLN A 63 -11.39 23.15 1.17
C GLN A 63 -12.08 21.87 0.67
N THR A 64 -11.40 20.71 0.75
CA THR A 64 -12.00 19.43 0.40
C THR A 64 -13.28 19.16 1.20
N LEU A 65 -13.28 19.48 2.49
CA LEU A 65 -14.41 19.20 3.39
C LEU A 65 -15.67 19.97 2.99
N ASP A 66 -15.51 21.15 2.39
CA ASP A 66 -16.62 22.03 2.01
C ASP A 66 -17.32 21.55 0.71
N CYS A 67 -16.57 20.93 -0.21
CA CYS A 67 -17.06 20.63 -1.56
C CYS A 67 -17.18 19.12 -1.89
N PHE A 68 -16.57 18.22 -1.12
CA PHE A 68 -16.48 16.79 -1.42
C PHE A 68 -17.82 16.11 -1.73
N HIS A 69 -18.87 16.50 -1.03
CA HIS A 69 -20.20 15.91 -1.24
C HIS A 69 -20.85 16.31 -2.58
N ASN A 70 -20.43 17.45 -3.15
CA ASN A 70 -21.03 18.01 -4.36
C ASN A 70 -20.16 17.81 -5.61
N ALA A 71 -18.84 17.84 -5.46
CA ALA A 71 -17.88 17.74 -6.54
C ALA A 71 -16.63 16.98 -6.11
N LEU A 72 -15.89 16.38 -7.05
CA LEU A 72 -14.57 15.82 -6.79
C LEU A 72 -13.58 16.98 -6.60
N PRO A 73 -12.97 17.13 -5.41
CA PRO A 73 -11.97 18.18 -5.20
C PRO A 73 -10.67 17.83 -5.93
N ILE A 74 -10.12 18.78 -6.69
CA ILE A 74 -8.82 18.62 -7.35
C ILE A 74 -7.89 19.75 -6.89
N LEU A 75 -6.74 19.37 -6.33
CA LEU A 75 -5.62 20.27 -6.11
C LEU A 75 -4.79 20.31 -7.41
N PRO A 76 -4.72 21.46 -8.11
CA PRO A 76 -4.13 21.51 -9.43
C PRO A 76 -2.63 21.18 -9.44
N HIS A 77 -2.26 20.24 -10.29
CA HIS A 77 -0.88 19.85 -10.54
C HIS A 77 -0.68 19.56 -12.04
N LYS A 78 0.01 20.43 -12.75
CA LYS A 78 0.20 20.38 -14.20
C LYS A 78 1.14 19.26 -14.64
N PHE A 79 0.78 18.59 -15.73
CA PHE A 79 1.64 17.71 -16.49
C PHE A 79 2.18 18.43 -17.72
N PRO A 80 3.48 18.31 -18.05
CA PRO A 80 4.07 19.03 -19.18
C PRO A 80 3.54 18.57 -20.53
N VAL A 81 3.13 17.30 -20.64
CA VAL A 81 2.69 16.71 -21.91
C VAL A 81 1.33 16.02 -21.71
N HIS A 82 0.39 16.34 -22.59
CA HIS A 82 -0.86 15.59 -22.65
C HIS A 82 -0.61 14.15 -23.12
N CYS A 83 -1.08 13.16 -22.39
CA CYS A 83 -0.97 11.75 -22.75
C CYS A 83 -2.35 11.12 -22.97
N LYS A 84 -2.44 10.30 -24.03
CA LYS A 84 -3.63 9.48 -24.28
C LYS A 84 -3.69 8.30 -23.32
N ALA A 85 -4.90 7.84 -23.04
CA ALA A 85 -5.12 6.60 -22.31
C ALA A 85 -4.31 5.43 -22.91
N GLY A 86 -3.65 4.65 -22.04
CA GLY A 86 -2.84 3.50 -22.44
C GLY A 86 -1.50 3.84 -23.10
N ARG A 87 -1.16 5.13 -23.26
CA ARG A 87 0.09 5.57 -23.92
C ARG A 87 0.92 6.47 -23.01
N PRO A 88 1.73 5.90 -22.13
CA PRO A 88 2.53 6.67 -21.19
C PRO A 88 3.62 7.47 -21.90
N VAL A 89 3.99 8.63 -21.31
CA VAL A 89 4.97 9.58 -21.85
C VAL A 89 6.02 9.89 -20.80
N ASP A 90 7.30 9.71 -21.12
CA ASP A 90 8.43 9.84 -20.20
C ASP A 90 8.55 11.25 -19.60
N ASP A 91 8.21 12.29 -20.35
CA ASP A 91 8.26 13.69 -19.90
C ASP A 91 7.35 13.97 -18.68
N ASN A 92 6.35 13.15 -18.46
CA ASN A 92 5.44 13.29 -17.32
C ASN A 92 5.99 12.69 -16.00
N ALA A 93 7.05 11.90 -16.07
CA ALA A 93 7.59 11.18 -14.91
C ALA A 93 7.95 12.09 -13.73
N GLN A 94 8.58 13.23 -14.02
CA GLN A 94 8.93 14.20 -12.96
C GLN A 94 7.70 14.81 -12.29
N SER A 95 6.61 15.06 -13.04
CA SER A 95 5.36 15.55 -12.45
C SER A 95 4.70 14.51 -11.58
N VAL A 96 4.75 13.22 -11.93
CA VAL A 96 4.28 12.12 -11.08
C VAL A 96 5.03 12.12 -9.74
N THR A 97 6.35 12.17 -9.76
CA THR A 97 7.16 12.17 -8.52
C THR A 97 6.98 13.43 -7.70
N LYS A 98 6.80 14.61 -8.33
CA LYS A 98 6.46 15.86 -7.64
C LYS A 98 5.10 15.79 -6.94
N ALA A 99 4.07 15.22 -7.57
CA ALA A 99 2.76 15.05 -6.95
C ALA A 99 2.83 14.16 -5.70
N ILE A 100 3.62 13.07 -5.75
CA ILE A 100 3.86 12.21 -4.60
C ILE A 100 4.55 13.00 -3.48
N LYS A 101 5.58 13.79 -3.80
CA LYS A 101 6.28 14.63 -2.82
C LYS A 101 5.34 15.62 -2.14
N ILE A 102 4.50 16.34 -2.90
CA ILE A 102 3.50 17.28 -2.36
C ILE A 102 2.58 16.55 -1.36
N ALA A 103 2.09 15.37 -1.71
CA ALA A 103 1.21 14.61 -0.84
C ALA A 103 1.93 14.13 0.45
N VAL A 104 3.20 13.72 0.35
CA VAL A 104 4.03 13.36 1.51
C VAL A 104 4.28 14.56 2.41
N ASP A 105 4.60 15.72 1.83
CA ASP A 105 4.84 16.94 2.60
C ASP A 105 3.57 17.32 3.38
N TYR A 106 2.38 17.31 2.77
CA TYR A 106 1.11 17.53 3.48
C TYR A 106 0.84 16.51 4.59
N ALA A 107 1.19 15.23 4.38
CA ALA A 107 1.01 14.22 5.41
C ALA A 107 1.98 14.42 6.59
N LYS A 108 3.23 14.81 6.33
CA LYS A 108 4.24 15.13 7.35
C LYS A 108 3.92 16.40 8.15
N GLU A 109 3.29 17.37 7.51
CA GLU A 109 2.83 18.62 8.13
C GLU A 109 1.48 18.43 8.87
N GLY A 110 0.91 17.23 8.84
CA GLY A 110 -0.38 16.95 9.47
C GLY A 110 -1.56 17.68 8.83
N VAL A 111 -1.42 18.16 7.60
CA VAL A 111 -2.48 18.86 6.84
C VAL A 111 -3.52 17.86 6.31
N VAL A 112 -3.09 16.66 5.97
CA VAL A 112 -3.94 15.55 5.54
C VAL A 112 -3.85 14.38 6.54
N SER A 113 -4.90 13.55 6.57
CA SER A 113 -4.95 12.38 7.45
C SER A 113 -4.10 11.22 6.93
N ALA A 114 -4.01 11.07 5.62
CA ALA A 114 -3.34 9.96 4.97
C ALA A 114 -3.01 10.27 3.51
N LEU A 115 -2.16 9.43 2.94
CA LEU A 115 -1.81 9.39 1.53
C LEU A 115 -2.32 8.09 0.90
N VAL A 116 -3.09 8.20 -0.18
CA VAL A 116 -3.44 7.07 -1.05
C VAL A 116 -2.78 7.28 -2.41
N THR A 117 -1.97 6.31 -2.84
CA THR A 117 -1.25 6.45 -4.11
C THR A 117 -1.87 5.61 -5.21
N ASN A 118 -2.20 6.23 -6.33
CA ASN A 118 -2.51 5.53 -7.56
C ASN A 118 -1.28 4.81 -8.12
N PRO A 119 -1.46 3.74 -8.91
CA PRO A 119 -0.35 2.97 -9.50
C PRO A 119 0.54 3.82 -10.41
N ILE A 120 1.85 3.63 -10.32
CA ILE A 120 2.87 4.26 -11.18
C ILE A 120 3.44 3.27 -12.18
N GLN A 121 3.94 3.77 -13.31
CA GLN A 121 4.64 2.97 -14.32
C GLN A 121 6.15 3.00 -14.06
N LYS A 122 6.68 1.95 -13.42
CA LYS A 122 8.10 1.89 -13.01
C LYS A 122 9.08 2.05 -14.20
N GLU A 123 8.73 1.51 -15.36
CA GLU A 123 9.57 1.60 -16.55
C GLU A 123 9.76 3.04 -17.01
N ILE A 124 8.67 3.83 -17.05
CA ILE A 124 8.68 5.27 -17.38
C ILE A 124 9.55 6.04 -16.40
N LEU A 125 9.35 5.81 -15.10
CA LEU A 125 10.14 6.49 -14.07
C LEU A 125 11.63 6.15 -14.17
N LYS A 126 12.00 4.89 -14.43
CA LYS A 126 13.39 4.47 -14.61
C LYS A 126 14.04 5.15 -15.83
N ARG A 127 13.33 5.26 -16.96
CA ARG A 127 13.81 5.99 -18.13
C ARG A 127 14.05 7.47 -17.81
N ALA A 128 13.25 8.04 -16.95
CA ALA A 128 13.41 9.42 -16.43
C ALA A 128 14.44 9.55 -15.28
N LYS A 129 15.30 8.56 -15.08
CA LYS A 129 16.35 8.52 -14.05
C LYS A 129 15.83 8.53 -12.60
N PHE A 130 14.66 7.93 -12.36
CA PHE A 130 14.17 7.71 -11.02
C PHE A 130 15.02 6.64 -10.32
N GLU A 131 15.68 7.02 -9.22
CA GLU A 131 16.72 6.21 -8.56
C GLU A 131 16.18 5.12 -7.63
N TYR A 132 14.87 5.13 -7.35
CA TYR A 132 14.27 4.21 -6.39
C TYR A 132 13.66 2.97 -7.09
N PRO A 133 13.68 1.79 -6.44
CA PRO A 133 13.05 0.57 -6.97
C PRO A 133 11.53 0.69 -7.15
N GLY A 134 10.88 1.49 -6.32
CA GLY A 134 9.44 1.66 -6.35
C GLY A 134 8.91 2.75 -5.40
N HIS A 135 7.59 2.76 -5.22
CA HIS A 135 6.91 3.70 -4.30
C HIS A 135 7.42 3.59 -2.87
N THR A 136 7.57 2.38 -2.37
CA THR A 136 7.91 2.10 -0.97
C THR A 136 9.24 2.75 -0.56
N GLU A 137 10.27 2.53 -1.37
CA GLU A 137 11.62 3.08 -1.13
C GLU A 137 11.65 4.59 -1.31
N PHE A 138 10.92 5.10 -2.31
CA PHE A 138 10.80 6.55 -2.54
C PHE A 138 10.11 7.26 -1.37
N LEU A 139 8.99 6.71 -0.89
CA LEU A 139 8.27 7.26 0.25
C LEU A 139 9.12 7.21 1.53
N ALA A 140 9.86 6.12 1.75
CA ALA A 140 10.78 6.03 2.87
C ALA A 140 11.86 7.11 2.82
N ALA A 141 12.46 7.33 1.65
CA ALA A 141 13.46 8.39 1.47
C ALA A 141 12.88 9.78 1.74
N LEU A 142 11.64 10.07 1.31
CA LEU A 142 10.95 11.33 1.61
C LEU A 142 10.61 11.49 3.10
N CYS A 143 10.38 10.38 3.82
CA CYS A 143 10.08 10.38 5.25
C CYS A 143 11.33 10.43 6.14
N GLY A 144 12.52 10.19 5.60
CA GLY A 144 13.81 10.29 6.31
C GLY A 144 14.56 8.96 6.45
N GLU A 145 15.88 9.05 6.63
CA GLU A 145 16.83 7.91 6.58
C GLU A 145 16.59 6.78 7.61
N LYS A 146 15.93 7.07 8.72
CA LYS A 146 15.64 6.07 9.77
C LYS A 146 14.39 5.23 9.48
N THR A 147 13.67 5.54 8.42
CA THR A 147 12.42 4.89 8.07
C THR A 147 12.69 3.51 7.47
N LYS A 148 12.07 2.48 8.04
CA LYS A 148 12.16 1.09 7.55
C LYS A 148 10.78 0.66 7.05
N PRO A 149 10.48 0.90 5.79
CA PRO A 149 9.18 0.55 5.23
C PRO A 149 9.06 -0.96 5.08
N VAL A 150 7.89 -1.49 5.39
CA VAL A 150 7.54 -2.89 5.16
C VAL A 150 6.24 -2.92 4.38
N MET A 151 6.18 -3.80 3.38
CA MET A 151 4.95 -4.06 2.62
C MET A 151 4.03 -4.96 3.42
N LEU A 152 2.80 -4.52 3.60
CA LEU A 152 1.71 -5.31 4.17
C LEU A 152 0.55 -5.33 3.17
N LEU A 153 -0.02 -6.49 2.94
CA LEU A 153 -1.27 -6.61 2.22
C LEU A 153 -2.39 -6.90 3.20
N ALA A 154 -3.48 -6.16 3.07
CA ALA A 154 -4.62 -6.20 3.96
C ALA A 154 -5.91 -6.50 3.20
N SER A 155 -6.70 -7.43 3.71
CA SER A 155 -8.11 -7.62 3.40
C SER A 155 -8.88 -7.91 4.69
N ASP A 156 -10.19 -7.98 4.61
CA ASP A 156 -11.00 -8.37 5.78
C ASP A 156 -10.74 -9.80 6.24
N GLN A 157 -10.17 -10.66 5.38
CA GLN A 157 -9.94 -12.06 5.65
C GLN A 157 -8.51 -12.41 6.05
N LEU A 158 -7.52 -11.56 5.70
CA LEU A 158 -6.11 -11.87 5.91
C LEU A 158 -5.26 -10.61 5.91
N LEU A 159 -4.35 -10.51 6.88
CA LEU A 159 -3.20 -9.61 6.85
C LEU A 159 -1.95 -10.44 6.57
N VAL A 160 -1.11 -10.01 5.64
CA VAL A 160 0.10 -10.74 5.27
C VAL A 160 1.26 -9.81 4.93
N VAL A 161 2.46 -10.20 5.35
CA VAL A 161 3.70 -9.48 5.13
C VAL A 161 4.72 -10.39 4.46
N PRO A 162 5.20 -10.10 3.26
CA PRO A 162 6.37 -10.74 2.68
C PRO A 162 7.66 -10.13 3.24
N VAL A 163 8.59 -10.95 3.71
CA VAL A 163 9.90 -10.52 4.22
C VAL A 163 10.79 -10.08 3.06
N THR A 164 10.79 -10.86 1.97
CA THR A 164 11.45 -10.49 0.72
C THR A 164 10.40 -10.20 -0.36
N ILE A 165 10.59 -9.11 -1.11
CA ILE A 165 9.64 -8.65 -2.12
C ILE A 165 10.24 -8.79 -3.52
N HIS A 166 10.37 -8.01 -4.36
CA HIS A 166 10.74 -8.00 -5.77
C HIS A 166 12.10 -8.67 -6.09
N GLU A 167 12.33 -9.86 -5.56
CA GLU A 167 13.54 -10.65 -5.76
C GLU A 167 13.25 -11.93 -6.55
N PRO A 168 14.17 -12.38 -7.41
CA PRO A 168 14.09 -13.71 -7.99
C PRO A 168 14.03 -14.78 -6.89
N LEU A 169 13.17 -15.80 -7.07
CA LEU A 169 13.01 -16.86 -6.06
C LEU A 169 14.35 -17.52 -5.69
N SER A 170 15.25 -17.70 -6.67
CA SER A 170 16.58 -18.26 -6.46
C SER A 170 17.49 -17.39 -5.56
N ASN A 171 17.18 -16.11 -5.40
CA ASN A 171 17.94 -15.19 -4.54
C ASN A 171 17.39 -15.09 -3.12
N VAL A 172 16.16 -15.52 -2.91
CA VAL A 172 15.48 -15.42 -1.60
C VAL A 172 16.29 -16.04 -0.46
N PRO A 173 16.84 -17.27 -0.56
CA PRO A 173 17.65 -17.86 0.51
C PRO A 173 18.91 -17.04 0.85
N ASN A 174 19.47 -16.33 -0.13
CA ASN A 174 20.69 -15.55 0.07
C ASN A 174 20.46 -14.22 0.80
N ILE A 175 19.28 -13.62 0.63
CA ILE A 175 18.95 -12.33 1.24
C ILE A 175 18.14 -12.48 2.53
N LEU A 176 17.50 -13.63 2.74
CA LEU A 176 16.78 -13.92 3.98
C LEU A 176 17.79 -14.11 5.12
N THR A 177 17.75 -13.19 6.07
CA THR A 177 18.59 -13.23 7.27
C THR A 177 17.73 -13.15 8.52
N GLU A 178 18.25 -13.67 9.64
CA GLU A 178 17.60 -13.53 10.94
C GLU A 178 17.30 -12.06 11.28
N GLN A 179 18.25 -11.17 11.02
CA GLN A 179 18.09 -9.74 11.26
C GLN A 179 16.97 -9.11 10.42
N LEU A 180 16.89 -9.44 9.12
CA LEU A 180 15.83 -8.94 8.24
C LEU A 180 14.47 -9.42 8.71
N LEU A 181 14.35 -10.71 9.05
CA LEU A 181 13.12 -11.31 9.56
C LEU A 181 12.68 -10.65 10.87
N ILE A 182 13.56 -10.52 11.85
CA ILE A 182 13.29 -9.84 13.13
C ILE A 182 12.81 -8.40 12.90
N GLN A 183 13.52 -7.63 12.07
CA GLN A 183 13.15 -6.24 11.78
C GLN A 183 11.76 -6.14 11.14
N THR A 184 11.47 -6.97 10.15
CA THR A 184 10.17 -7.02 9.48
C THR A 184 9.05 -7.34 10.47
N ILE A 185 9.25 -8.35 11.33
CA ILE A 185 8.26 -8.75 12.33
C ILE A 185 8.01 -7.64 13.36
N LEU A 186 9.05 -6.95 13.83
CA LEU A 186 8.88 -5.85 14.80
C LEU A 186 8.14 -4.66 14.20
N VAL A 187 8.35 -4.34 12.92
CA VAL A 187 7.56 -3.30 12.23
C VAL A 187 6.11 -3.74 12.07
N ALA A 188 5.86 -4.99 11.68
CA ALA A 188 4.52 -5.54 11.56
C ALA A 188 3.78 -5.57 12.90
N GLU A 189 4.45 -5.99 13.98
CA GLU A 189 3.87 -6.03 15.34
C GLU A 189 3.46 -4.65 15.83
N ARG A 190 4.31 -3.64 15.61
CA ARG A 190 3.98 -2.24 15.94
C ARG A 190 2.79 -1.72 15.14
N ALA A 191 2.76 -2.01 13.82
CA ALA A 191 1.65 -1.60 12.97
C ALA A 191 0.34 -2.28 13.39
N LEU A 192 0.37 -3.57 13.77
CA LEU A 192 -0.84 -4.24 14.27
C LEU A 192 -1.41 -3.55 15.50
N LYS A 193 -0.56 -3.07 16.39
CA LYS A 193 -1.00 -2.32 17.58
C LYS A 193 -1.53 -0.94 17.24
N ASN A 194 -0.76 -0.16 16.49
CA ASN A 194 -1.05 1.25 16.27
C ASN A 194 -2.05 1.46 15.12
N ASP A 195 -1.84 0.76 13.99
CA ASP A 195 -2.60 0.97 12.76
C ASP A 195 -3.88 0.12 12.72
N PHE A 196 -3.85 -1.09 13.30
CA PHE A 196 -4.99 -2.01 13.29
C PHE A 196 -5.66 -2.18 14.66
N SER A 197 -5.17 -1.49 15.72
CA SER A 197 -5.71 -1.54 17.08
C SER A 197 -5.79 -2.94 17.69
N ILE A 198 -4.84 -3.82 17.35
CA ILE A 198 -4.73 -5.17 17.89
C ILE A 198 -3.68 -5.16 19.02
N ASN A 199 -4.09 -4.94 20.25
CA ASN A 199 -3.20 -4.73 21.40
C ASN A 199 -2.23 -5.89 21.69
N ARG A 200 -2.62 -7.12 21.42
CA ARG A 200 -1.83 -8.34 21.66
C ARG A 200 -1.81 -9.23 20.42
N PRO A 201 -1.18 -8.79 19.32
CA PRO A 201 -1.24 -9.47 18.05
C PRO A 201 -0.59 -10.86 18.10
N ARG A 202 -1.20 -11.81 17.41
CA ARG A 202 -0.69 -13.16 17.19
C ARG A 202 -0.06 -13.23 15.81
N LEU A 203 1.24 -13.52 15.76
CA LEU A 203 2.00 -13.54 14.51
C LEU A 203 2.31 -14.99 14.13
N CYS A 204 1.93 -15.40 12.94
CA CYS A 204 2.24 -16.72 12.38
C CYS A 204 3.34 -16.56 11.33
N VAL A 205 4.46 -17.28 11.50
CA VAL A 205 5.60 -17.23 10.58
C VAL A 205 5.60 -18.50 9.73
N SER A 206 5.62 -18.33 8.39
CA SER A 206 5.73 -19.47 7.49
C SER A 206 7.16 -20.05 7.45
N GLY A 207 7.31 -21.30 7.08
CA GLY A 207 8.58 -21.81 6.59
C GLY A 207 8.90 -21.25 5.19
N LEU A 208 10.16 -21.31 4.81
CA LEU A 208 10.62 -21.04 3.45
C LEU A 208 10.40 -22.28 2.56
N ASN A 209 10.78 -23.45 3.12
CA ASN A 209 10.78 -24.72 2.41
C ASN A 209 9.48 -25.51 2.61
N PRO A 210 9.18 -26.50 1.73
CA PRO A 210 8.05 -27.41 1.93
C PRO A 210 8.06 -28.05 3.32
N HIS A 211 6.87 -28.23 3.92
CA HIS A 211 6.71 -28.77 5.27
C HIS A 211 7.53 -28.06 6.36
N ALA A 212 7.81 -26.75 6.15
CA ALA A 212 8.67 -25.95 7.03
C ALA A 212 10.03 -26.62 7.31
N GLY A 213 10.65 -27.13 6.24
CA GLY A 213 11.99 -27.73 6.27
C GLY A 213 12.09 -29.13 6.86
N GLU A 214 10.99 -29.71 7.37
CA GLU A 214 10.90 -31.07 7.94
C GLU A 214 12.10 -31.42 8.84
N ASN A 215 12.35 -30.59 9.84
CA ASN A 215 13.48 -30.67 10.78
C ASN A 215 14.86 -30.69 10.09
N GLY A 216 15.03 -29.93 9.01
CA GLY A 216 16.29 -29.79 8.29
C GLY A 216 16.55 -30.84 7.20
N THR A 217 15.57 -31.70 6.91
CA THR A 217 15.68 -32.69 5.82
C THR A 217 15.36 -32.07 4.45
N ILE A 218 14.56 -31.00 4.44
CA ILE A 218 14.19 -30.27 3.22
C ILE A 218 14.61 -28.80 3.39
N GLY A 219 15.90 -28.54 3.31
CA GLY A 219 16.48 -27.21 3.54
C GLY A 219 16.87 -26.97 4.99
N SER A 220 17.67 -25.93 5.20
CA SER A 220 18.24 -25.60 6.52
C SER A 220 17.82 -24.23 7.03
N GLU A 221 17.13 -23.43 6.24
CA GLU A 221 16.81 -22.03 6.52
C GLU A 221 15.88 -21.89 7.73
N GLU A 222 15.01 -22.87 7.95
CA GLU A 222 14.14 -22.90 9.12
C GLU A 222 14.95 -23.05 10.41
N GLU A 223 15.93 -23.94 10.43
CA GLU A 223 16.78 -24.19 11.60
C GLU A 223 17.79 -23.07 11.82
N ALA A 224 18.38 -22.58 10.73
CA ALA A 224 19.47 -21.61 10.81
C ALA A 224 19.02 -20.16 10.96
N ILE A 225 17.81 -19.81 10.49
CA ILE A 225 17.34 -18.42 10.40
C ILE A 225 15.99 -18.23 11.09
N ILE A 226 14.96 -19.03 10.70
CA ILE A 226 13.58 -18.72 11.07
C ILE A 226 13.31 -19.07 12.54
N LYS A 227 13.67 -20.25 12.99
CA LYS A 227 13.50 -20.67 14.39
C LYS A 227 14.26 -19.74 15.37
N PRO A 228 15.57 -19.43 15.16
CA PRO A 228 16.28 -18.49 16.03
C PRO A 228 15.60 -17.12 16.12
N ALA A 229 15.13 -16.57 14.99
CA ALA A 229 14.40 -15.30 14.98
C ALA A 229 13.11 -15.37 15.81
N ILE A 230 12.33 -16.43 15.65
CA ILE A 230 11.09 -16.64 16.42
C ILE A 230 11.38 -16.75 17.92
N GLU A 231 12.36 -17.55 18.31
CA GLU A 231 12.73 -17.74 19.74
C GLU A 231 13.22 -16.42 20.35
N SER A 232 14.06 -15.66 19.64
CA SER A 232 14.49 -14.34 20.07
C SER A 232 13.32 -13.38 20.31
N LEU A 233 12.30 -13.41 19.45
CA LEU A 233 11.11 -12.55 19.57
C LEU A 233 10.14 -13.05 20.67
N LYS A 234 10.02 -14.35 20.89
CA LYS A 234 9.28 -14.90 22.04
C LYS A 234 9.89 -14.44 23.37
N MET A 235 11.22 -14.46 23.48
CA MET A 235 11.93 -13.96 24.69
C MET A 235 11.67 -12.46 24.93
N ARG A 236 11.35 -11.70 23.89
CA ARG A 236 10.93 -10.29 24.01
C ARG A 236 9.44 -10.14 24.31
N GLY A 237 8.69 -11.23 24.49
CA GLY A 237 7.28 -11.22 24.86
C GLY A 237 6.30 -11.14 23.70
N LEU A 238 6.73 -11.32 22.45
CA LEU A 238 5.79 -11.36 21.31
C LEU A 238 5.00 -12.68 21.30
N ARG A 239 3.73 -12.60 20.94
CA ARG A 239 2.88 -13.76 20.67
C ARG A 239 3.12 -14.23 19.23
N ILE A 240 4.16 -14.99 19.05
CA ILE A 240 4.65 -15.44 17.73
C ILE A 240 4.83 -16.96 17.74
N PHE A 241 4.49 -17.60 16.64
CA PHE A 241 4.69 -19.04 16.47
C PHE A 241 5.05 -19.38 15.02
N GLY A 242 5.57 -20.56 14.83
CA GLY A 242 6.09 -21.07 13.56
C GLY A 242 7.49 -21.70 13.76
N PRO A 243 8.20 -22.00 12.66
CA PRO A 243 7.73 -21.94 11.28
C PRO A 243 6.60 -22.93 11.02
N VAL A 244 5.55 -22.50 10.30
CA VAL A 244 4.42 -23.32 9.89
C VAL A 244 4.53 -23.62 8.40
N ALA A 245 4.12 -24.81 7.99
CA ALA A 245 4.08 -25.15 6.56
C ALA A 245 3.12 -24.23 5.80
N ALA A 246 3.62 -23.57 4.76
CA ALA A 246 2.90 -22.52 4.05
C ALA A 246 1.62 -23.03 3.35
N ASP A 247 1.59 -24.27 2.92
CA ASP A 247 0.45 -24.92 2.26
C ASP A 247 -0.76 -25.11 3.18
N SER A 248 -0.56 -25.18 4.49
CA SER A 248 -1.61 -25.41 5.46
C SER A 248 -2.01 -24.16 6.27
N MET A 249 -1.14 -23.17 6.40
CA MET A 249 -1.36 -22.02 7.27
C MET A 249 -2.51 -21.10 6.83
N PHE A 250 -2.90 -21.13 5.56
CA PHE A 250 -3.94 -20.25 5.01
C PHE A 250 -5.33 -20.88 4.96
N SER A 251 -5.50 -22.11 5.48
CA SER A 251 -6.82 -22.72 5.62
C SER A 251 -7.71 -21.88 6.55
N GLU A 252 -9.04 -21.98 6.39
CA GLU A 252 -9.98 -21.19 7.17
C GLU A 252 -9.75 -21.33 8.68
N ASN A 253 -9.59 -22.55 9.17
CA ASN A 253 -9.34 -22.81 10.58
C ASN A 253 -7.99 -22.27 11.05
N ALA A 254 -6.93 -22.40 10.24
CA ALA A 254 -5.61 -21.90 10.61
C ALA A 254 -5.59 -20.38 10.73
N ARG A 255 -6.30 -19.65 9.85
CA ARG A 255 -6.41 -18.20 9.90
C ARG A 255 -7.09 -17.65 11.15
N LEU A 256 -7.86 -18.45 11.89
CA LEU A 256 -8.44 -18.06 13.17
C LEU A 256 -7.42 -18.02 14.31
N GLU A 257 -6.27 -18.66 14.15
CA GLU A 257 -5.24 -18.78 15.18
C GLU A 257 -4.25 -17.58 15.21
N TYR A 258 -4.23 -16.75 14.18
CA TYR A 258 -3.35 -15.60 14.09
C TYR A 258 -4.03 -14.34 13.52
N ASP A 259 -3.39 -13.22 13.73
CA ASP A 259 -3.85 -11.90 13.23
C ASP A 259 -3.07 -11.46 11.99
N ILE A 260 -1.88 -12.01 11.78
CA ILE A 260 -1.04 -11.73 10.60
C ILE A 260 -0.16 -12.93 10.24
N ALA A 261 0.01 -13.16 8.94
CA ALA A 261 0.96 -14.12 8.39
C ALA A 261 2.25 -13.41 7.95
N ILE A 262 3.40 -13.92 8.39
CA ILE A 262 4.72 -13.46 7.95
C ILE A 262 5.27 -14.49 6.98
N CYS A 263 5.41 -14.12 5.72
CA CYS A 263 5.83 -14.99 4.62
C CYS A 263 7.25 -14.68 4.19
N MET A 264 8.00 -15.69 3.77
CA MET A 264 9.40 -15.51 3.44
C MET A 264 9.62 -14.78 2.11
N TYR A 265 8.70 -14.92 1.17
CA TYR A 265 8.82 -14.31 -0.16
C TYR A 265 7.46 -13.84 -0.73
N HIS A 266 7.55 -13.05 -1.78
CA HIS A 266 6.43 -12.32 -2.38
C HIS A 266 5.22 -13.22 -2.68
N ASP A 267 5.36 -14.25 -3.50
CA ASP A 267 4.22 -15.06 -3.94
C ASP A 267 3.62 -15.92 -2.83
N GLN A 268 4.44 -16.32 -1.83
CA GLN A 268 3.95 -17.01 -0.63
C GLN A 268 2.94 -16.15 0.16
N ALA A 269 3.10 -14.83 0.10
CA ALA A 269 2.17 -13.87 0.71
C ALA A 269 1.01 -13.53 -0.22
N LEU A 270 1.29 -13.23 -1.50
CA LEU A 270 0.31 -12.63 -2.38
C LEU A 270 -0.68 -13.63 -2.96
N ILE A 271 -0.26 -14.88 -3.24
CA ILE A 271 -1.17 -15.91 -3.76
C ILE A 271 -2.34 -16.15 -2.80
N PRO A 272 -2.12 -16.39 -1.49
CA PRO A 272 -3.23 -16.62 -0.56
C PRO A 272 -4.19 -15.43 -0.45
N ILE A 273 -3.69 -14.23 -0.25
CA ILE A 273 -4.58 -13.08 -0.06
C ILE A 273 -5.36 -12.75 -1.34
N LYS A 274 -4.73 -12.85 -2.51
CA LYS A 274 -5.43 -12.62 -3.79
C LYS A 274 -6.40 -13.73 -4.16
N THR A 275 -6.18 -14.93 -3.70
CA THR A 275 -7.14 -16.04 -3.84
C THR A 275 -8.37 -15.82 -2.96
N LEU A 276 -8.17 -15.29 -1.75
CA LEU A 276 -9.25 -15.01 -0.81
C LEU A 276 -10.04 -13.76 -1.17
N ASP A 277 -9.35 -12.69 -1.54
CA ASP A 277 -9.97 -11.38 -1.80
C ASP A 277 -9.19 -10.56 -2.83
N PHE A 278 -9.37 -10.88 -4.10
CA PHE A 278 -8.67 -10.20 -5.20
C PHE A 278 -9.04 -8.72 -5.34
N TRP A 279 -10.32 -8.40 -5.13
CA TRP A 279 -10.87 -7.09 -5.46
C TRP A 279 -10.74 -6.05 -4.35
N ASN A 280 -10.66 -6.47 -3.07
CA ASN A 280 -10.61 -5.55 -1.93
C ASN A 280 -9.25 -5.54 -1.22
N SER A 281 -8.26 -6.31 -1.73
CA SER A 281 -6.91 -6.25 -1.15
C SER A 281 -6.29 -4.86 -1.33
N VAL A 282 -5.64 -4.42 -0.26
CA VAL A 282 -5.00 -3.11 -0.15
C VAL A 282 -3.53 -3.31 0.18
N ASN A 283 -2.66 -2.61 -0.55
CA ASN A 283 -1.25 -2.52 -0.20
C ASN A 283 -1.05 -1.37 0.81
N VAL A 284 -0.52 -1.70 1.97
CA VAL A 284 -0.19 -0.75 3.04
C VAL A 284 1.34 -0.70 3.19
N THR A 285 1.92 0.48 3.20
CA THR A 285 3.33 0.64 3.58
C THR A 285 3.38 0.98 5.06
N ILE A 286 3.64 -0.02 5.88
CA ILE A 286 3.81 0.14 7.33
C ILE A 286 5.23 0.56 7.68
N GLY A 287 5.45 1.08 8.90
CA GLY A 287 6.76 1.58 9.35
C GLY A 287 7.09 3.01 8.86
N LEU A 288 6.20 3.66 8.13
CA LEU A 288 6.30 5.09 7.81
C LEU A 288 5.71 5.95 8.94
N PRO A 289 6.22 7.18 9.15
CA PRO A 289 5.60 8.13 10.09
C PRO A 289 4.24 8.63 9.59
N ILE A 290 3.95 8.50 8.32
CA ILE A 290 2.68 8.87 7.69
C ILE A 290 1.85 7.62 7.37
N VAL A 291 0.53 7.76 7.26
CA VAL A 291 -0.33 6.68 6.77
C VAL A 291 -0.28 6.63 5.25
N ARG A 292 0.10 5.48 4.69
CA ARG A 292 0.07 5.27 3.25
C ARG A 292 -0.56 3.96 2.86
N THR A 293 -1.57 4.03 1.99
CA THR A 293 -2.18 2.88 1.33
C THR A 293 -2.18 3.03 -0.19
N SER A 294 -2.44 1.96 -0.88
CA SER A 294 -2.68 1.96 -2.33
C SER A 294 -3.53 0.78 -2.76
N PRO A 295 -4.26 0.88 -3.89
CA PRO A 295 -4.82 -0.29 -4.52
C PRO A 295 -3.72 -1.30 -4.86
N ASP A 296 -4.06 -2.60 -4.80
CA ASP A 296 -3.13 -3.70 -5.02
C ASP A 296 -3.18 -4.23 -6.47
N HIS A 297 -3.09 -3.31 -7.41
CA HIS A 297 -3.00 -3.59 -8.85
C HIS A 297 -2.08 -2.59 -9.55
N GLY A 298 -1.73 -2.84 -10.79
CA GLY A 298 -0.89 -1.97 -11.61
C GLY A 298 -1.68 -0.88 -12.35
N THR A 299 -1.00 -0.21 -13.27
CA THR A 299 -1.53 0.88 -14.08
C THR A 299 -2.60 0.46 -15.09
N ALA A 300 -2.71 -0.83 -15.40
CA ALA A 300 -3.70 -1.43 -16.32
C ALA A 300 -3.92 -0.60 -17.59
N LEU A 301 -2.81 -0.29 -18.28
CA LEU A 301 -2.81 0.60 -19.46
C LEU A 301 -3.81 0.20 -20.56
N ASN A 302 -4.09 -1.09 -20.68
CA ASN A 302 -5.06 -1.64 -21.64
C ASN A 302 -6.53 -1.32 -21.29
N LEU A 303 -6.82 -1.02 -20.03
CA LEU A 303 -8.17 -0.64 -19.56
C LEU A 303 -8.35 0.89 -19.46
N ALA A 304 -7.25 1.64 -19.56
CA ALA A 304 -7.32 3.09 -19.42
C ALA A 304 -8.17 3.73 -20.53
N GLY A 305 -9.11 4.60 -20.17
CA GLY A 305 -10.02 5.28 -21.10
C GLY A 305 -11.26 4.47 -21.49
N THR A 306 -11.42 3.24 -20.99
CA THR A 306 -12.57 2.39 -21.32
C THR A 306 -13.74 2.52 -20.35
N GLY A 307 -13.49 3.06 -19.16
CA GLY A 307 -14.48 3.06 -18.08
C GLY A 307 -14.72 1.67 -17.44
N GLU A 308 -13.99 0.63 -17.84
CA GLU A 308 -14.18 -0.74 -17.32
C GLU A 308 -13.37 -1.04 -16.05
N ALA A 309 -12.37 -0.19 -15.71
CA ALA A 309 -11.53 -0.40 -14.55
C ALA A 309 -12.34 -0.50 -13.25
N ASP A 310 -12.11 -1.55 -12.47
CA ASP A 310 -12.73 -1.75 -11.16
C ASP A 310 -12.11 -0.83 -10.10
N ALA A 311 -12.93 -0.21 -9.25
CA ALA A 311 -12.47 0.72 -8.22
C ALA A 311 -12.51 0.15 -6.80
N ASN A 312 -12.87 -1.11 -6.60
CA ASN A 312 -13.05 -1.67 -5.26
C ASN A 312 -11.78 -1.59 -4.42
N SER A 313 -10.61 -1.94 -5.00
CA SER A 313 -9.33 -1.84 -4.29
C SER A 313 -8.96 -0.38 -3.94
N MET A 314 -9.32 0.62 -4.78
CA MET A 314 -9.14 2.04 -4.46
C MET A 314 -10.06 2.48 -3.32
N ILE A 315 -11.33 2.08 -3.36
CA ILE A 315 -12.31 2.35 -2.30
C ILE A 315 -11.83 1.74 -0.97
N ALA A 316 -11.37 0.49 -1.01
CA ALA A 316 -10.82 -0.19 0.15
C ALA A 316 -9.56 0.52 0.68
N ALA A 317 -8.67 0.96 -0.22
CA ALA A 317 -7.46 1.69 0.16
C ALA A 317 -7.78 3.03 0.86
N ILE A 318 -8.74 3.79 0.36
CA ILE A 318 -9.16 5.06 0.97
C ILE A 318 -9.80 4.82 2.35
N LYS A 319 -10.68 3.84 2.47
CA LYS A 319 -11.33 3.49 3.76
C LYS A 319 -10.33 2.99 4.79
N LEU A 320 -9.39 2.14 4.36
CA LEU A 320 -8.37 1.62 5.26
C LEU A 320 -7.41 2.72 5.71
N ALA A 321 -7.07 3.66 4.84
CA ALA A 321 -6.25 4.83 5.20
C ALA A 321 -6.89 5.65 6.33
N ASP A 322 -8.19 5.96 6.23
CA ASP A 322 -8.94 6.66 7.29
C ASP A 322 -8.98 5.85 8.59
N LYS A 323 -9.25 4.54 8.49
CA LYS A 323 -9.27 3.64 9.66
C LYS A 323 -7.92 3.62 10.37
N ILE A 324 -6.82 3.49 9.64
CA ILE A 324 -5.46 3.50 10.20
C ILE A 324 -5.19 4.86 10.89
N TYR A 325 -5.50 5.97 10.25
CA TYR A 325 -5.31 7.29 10.83
C TYR A 325 -6.08 7.45 12.15
N ARG A 326 -7.37 7.07 12.18
CA ARG A 326 -8.19 7.12 13.39
C ARG A 326 -7.63 6.23 14.52
N ASN A 327 -7.12 5.04 14.16
CA ASN A 327 -6.50 4.12 15.12
C ASN A 327 -5.22 4.72 15.72
N ARG A 328 -4.34 5.33 14.91
CA ARG A 328 -3.13 6.01 15.40
C ARG A 328 -3.49 7.12 16.40
N LEU A 329 -4.48 7.95 16.07
CA LEU A 329 -4.95 9.00 16.97
C LEU A 329 -5.48 8.44 18.30
N ALA A 330 -6.25 7.35 18.25
CA ALA A 330 -6.82 6.72 19.45
C ALA A 330 -5.75 6.07 20.34
N ASN A 331 -4.69 5.54 19.73
CA ASN A 331 -3.59 4.88 20.44
C ASN A 331 -2.50 5.85 20.94
N GLY A 332 -2.66 7.17 20.71
CA GLY A 332 -1.72 8.19 21.17
C GLY A 332 -0.38 8.16 20.46
N ASP A 333 -0.33 7.61 19.24
CA ASP A 333 0.86 7.69 18.39
C ASP A 333 1.01 9.15 17.95
N PRO A 334 2.11 9.87 18.32
CA PRO A 334 2.25 11.27 17.97
C PRO A 334 2.35 11.43 16.45
N GLU A 335 1.68 12.44 15.92
CA GLU A 335 1.76 12.92 14.53
C GLU A 335 3.21 13.22 14.11
#